data_f1b2cf67f30556ac839d9e62dd2ea76f
#
_entry.id   f1b2cf67f30556ac839d9e62dd2ea76f
#
_cell.length_a   1.000
_cell.length_b   1.000
_cell.length_c   1.000
_cell.angle_alpha   90.00
_cell.angle_beta   90.00
_cell.angle_gamma   90.00
#
_symmetry.space_group_name_H-M   'P 1'
#
loop_
_entity.id
_entity.type
_entity.pdbx_description
1 polymer ?
#
loop_
_entity_poly.entity_id
_entity_poly.type
_entity_poly.pdbx_seq_one_letter_code
_entity_poly.pdbx_strand_id
1 'polypeptide(L)'
;MRNVLLVHDISCYGKCSSTVALPLLSMMGVSGTLLPTSLLSTHTGSGFEGFTFLDLSGEMKKIVAHWKRLGLQFDAAYVGYLGSSDQIDFLIQELPSLLKPGAKFYLDPVMADNGEFYTGFDAAYAQKMKSLAQLADVLLPNQTELSLLFDLPYQEGVAGLEDIQSAVDTLSHQSKSTALIVTGAGYDGQGQIGAYVSDPSTHTEKLLQAPFIAGRFHGTGDIFASLVVGAMENGASLEESTKFAVDSLSQVVQTSIQKSKVNQEGMAFEAFGEKFATFARSCREKRVEG
;
A
#
# COMPACT_ATOMS: atom_id res chain seq x y z
N MET A 1 -11.71 18.78 -1.29
CA MET A 1 -11.07 17.64 -0.58
C MET A 1 -11.12 16.46 -1.51
N ARG A 2 -9.99 15.77 -1.75
CA ARG A 2 -9.95 14.57 -2.60
C ARG A 2 -10.56 13.40 -1.84
N ASN A 3 -11.28 12.54 -2.55
CA ASN A 3 -11.92 11.35 -2.00
C ASN A 3 -11.32 10.09 -2.64
N VAL A 4 -10.64 9.27 -1.84
CA VAL A 4 -9.97 8.05 -2.25
C VAL A 4 -10.85 6.84 -1.94
N LEU A 5 -11.09 5.99 -2.95
CA LEU A 5 -11.68 4.68 -2.75
C LEU A 5 -10.65 3.77 -2.09
N LEU A 6 -10.93 3.33 -0.88
CA LEU A 6 -10.10 2.36 -0.14
C LEU A 6 -10.71 0.97 -0.27
N VAL A 7 -9.98 0.03 -0.88
CA VAL A 7 -10.40 -1.36 -0.99
C VAL A 7 -9.50 -2.20 -0.08
N HIS A 8 -9.98 -2.46 1.12
CA HIS A 8 -9.22 -3.09 2.20
C HIS A 8 -10.14 -3.93 3.08
N ASP A 9 -9.57 -4.88 3.84
CA ASP A 9 -10.28 -5.54 4.93
C ASP A 9 -10.50 -4.61 6.13
N ILE A 10 -11.38 -5.06 7.01
CA ILE A 10 -11.57 -4.49 8.34
C ILE A 10 -10.99 -5.47 9.36
N SER A 11 -9.76 -5.25 9.78
CA SER A 11 -9.18 -5.91 10.95
C SER A 11 -9.58 -5.15 12.20
N CYS A 12 -10.50 -5.73 13.01
CA CYS A 12 -11.10 -5.03 14.15
C CYS A 12 -10.10 -4.65 15.24
N TYR A 13 -9.04 -5.46 15.42
CA TYR A 13 -7.99 -5.22 16.40
C TYR A 13 -6.61 -5.44 15.78
N GLY A 14 -5.61 -4.65 16.20
CA GLY A 14 -4.21 -4.81 15.82
C GLY A 14 -3.69 -3.82 14.79
N LYS A 15 -4.51 -2.89 14.31
CA LYS A 15 -4.15 -1.81 13.37
C LYS A 15 -3.46 -2.30 12.09
N CYS A 16 -4.27 -2.81 11.18
CA CYS A 16 -3.88 -3.14 9.81
C CYS A 16 -4.95 -2.64 8.84
N SER A 17 -4.61 -2.58 7.58
CA SER A 17 -5.52 -2.30 6.46
C SER A 17 -6.38 -1.05 6.67
N SER A 18 -7.71 -1.14 6.60
CA SER A 18 -8.59 0.02 6.71
C SER A 18 -8.47 0.78 8.04
N THR A 19 -8.13 0.09 9.15
CA THR A 19 -7.95 0.73 10.45
C THR A 19 -6.65 1.55 10.57
N VAL A 20 -5.76 1.43 9.59
CA VAL A 20 -4.58 2.28 9.37
C VAL A 20 -4.85 3.30 8.28
N ALA A 21 -5.34 2.87 7.11
CA ALA A 21 -5.47 3.73 5.94
C ALA A 21 -6.46 4.88 6.16
N LEU A 22 -7.65 4.61 6.72
CA LEU A 22 -8.66 5.64 6.97
C LEU A 22 -8.16 6.78 7.89
N PRO A 23 -7.63 6.51 9.10
CA PRO A 23 -7.14 7.57 9.96
C PRO A 23 -5.94 8.32 9.38
N LEU A 24 -4.98 7.64 8.73
CA LEU A 24 -3.83 8.30 8.13
C LEU A 24 -4.23 9.26 7.00
N LEU A 25 -5.08 8.82 6.07
CA LEU A 25 -5.57 9.71 5.01
C LEU A 25 -6.36 10.88 5.60
N SER A 26 -7.19 10.65 6.62
CA SER A 26 -7.94 11.71 7.29
C SER A 26 -7.02 12.73 7.95
N MET A 27 -5.95 12.30 8.66
CA MET A 27 -4.93 13.21 9.24
C MET A 27 -4.24 14.04 8.17
N MET A 28 -4.07 13.51 6.96
CA MET A 28 -3.49 14.21 5.83
C MET A 28 -4.50 15.05 5.02
N GLY A 29 -5.76 15.12 5.47
CA GLY A 29 -6.81 15.94 4.83
C GLY A 29 -7.34 15.34 3.54
N VAL A 30 -7.25 14.02 3.38
CA VAL A 30 -7.82 13.22 2.29
C VAL A 30 -9.02 12.44 2.84
N SER A 31 -10.14 12.46 2.13
CA SER A 31 -11.31 11.66 2.49
C SER A 31 -11.13 10.23 1.99
N GLY A 32 -11.36 9.23 2.83
CA GLY A 32 -11.41 7.82 2.45
C GLY A 32 -12.84 7.30 2.39
N THR A 33 -13.19 6.61 1.31
CA THR A 33 -14.45 5.84 1.20
C THR A 33 -14.11 4.37 1.14
N LEU A 34 -14.55 3.59 2.12
CA LEU A 34 -14.19 2.18 2.26
C LEU A 34 -15.12 1.26 1.46
N LEU A 35 -14.52 0.40 0.62
CA LEU A 35 -15.12 -0.82 0.07
C LEU A 35 -14.49 -2.00 0.81
N PRO A 36 -15.16 -2.57 1.82
CA PRO A 36 -14.57 -3.60 2.66
C PRO A 36 -14.53 -4.95 1.93
N THR A 37 -13.35 -5.60 1.94
CA THR A 37 -13.13 -6.91 1.31
C THR A 37 -13.45 -8.07 2.23
N SER A 38 -13.18 -7.92 3.52
CA SER A 38 -13.48 -8.89 4.56
C SER A 38 -13.58 -8.22 5.93
N LEU A 39 -14.19 -8.91 6.88
CA LEU A 39 -14.24 -8.53 8.28
C LEU A 39 -13.53 -9.60 9.11
N LEU A 40 -12.50 -9.18 9.85
CA LEU A 40 -11.71 -10.03 10.72
C LEU A 40 -11.74 -9.52 12.15
N SER A 41 -11.71 -10.45 13.12
CA SER A 41 -11.59 -10.07 14.55
C SER A 41 -10.25 -9.41 14.84
N THR A 42 -9.19 -9.88 14.18
CA THR A 42 -7.82 -9.35 14.19
C THR A 42 -7.21 -9.55 12.82
N HIS A 43 -6.04 -8.98 12.54
CA HIS A 43 -5.28 -9.36 11.34
C HIS A 43 -4.81 -10.82 11.41
N THR A 44 -4.37 -11.39 10.28
CA THR A 44 -3.96 -12.81 10.15
C THR A 44 -2.51 -13.07 10.56
N GLY A 45 -1.79 -12.06 11.02
CA GLY A 45 -0.38 -12.16 11.42
C GLY A 45 -0.17 -12.97 12.69
N SER A 46 1.08 -13.32 12.96
CA SER A 46 1.47 -14.11 14.13
C SER A 46 0.97 -13.48 15.45
N GLY A 47 0.53 -14.31 16.37
CA GLY A 47 0.03 -13.92 17.69
C GLY A 47 -1.48 -13.73 17.80
N PHE A 48 -2.23 -14.04 16.72
CA PHE A 48 -3.70 -13.97 16.68
C PHE A 48 -4.32 -15.27 16.14
N GLU A 49 -3.90 -16.40 16.67
CA GLU A 49 -4.45 -17.70 16.29
C GLU A 49 -5.95 -17.77 16.61
N GLY A 50 -6.72 -18.39 15.69
CA GLY A 50 -8.17 -18.54 15.87
C GLY A 50 -8.97 -17.28 15.55
N PHE A 51 -8.43 -16.33 14.77
CA PHE A 51 -9.19 -15.17 14.32
C PHE A 51 -10.45 -15.58 13.55
N THR A 52 -11.48 -14.74 13.58
CA THR A 52 -12.66 -14.92 12.75
C THR A 52 -12.47 -14.22 11.40
N PHE A 53 -13.00 -14.81 10.34
CA PHE A 53 -12.94 -14.26 8.99
C PHE A 53 -14.32 -14.34 8.33
N LEU A 54 -14.80 -13.20 7.82
CA LEU A 54 -16.02 -13.10 7.03
C LEU A 54 -15.67 -12.49 5.68
N ASP A 55 -15.79 -13.26 4.61
CA ASP A 55 -15.69 -12.75 3.24
C ASP A 55 -16.84 -11.80 2.91
N LEU A 56 -16.53 -10.64 2.33
CA LEU A 56 -17.52 -9.63 1.98
C LEU A 56 -17.73 -9.49 0.46
N SER A 57 -17.27 -10.44 -0.36
CA SER A 57 -17.39 -10.39 -1.82
C SER A 57 -18.84 -10.16 -2.28
N GLY A 58 -19.82 -10.77 -1.61
CA GLY A 58 -21.23 -10.56 -1.89
C GLY A 58 -21.71 -9.15 -1.60
N GLU A 59 -21.23 -8.54 -0.52
CA GLU A 59 -21.58 -7.16 -0.14
C GLU A 59 -20.84 -6.15 -1.02
N MET A 60 -19.57 -6.38 -1.38
CA MET A 60 -18.84 -5.54 -2.33
C MET A 60 -19.64 -5.31 -3.62
N LYS A 61 -20.18 -6.39 -4.20
CA LYS A 61 -21.02 -6.31 -5.41
C LYS A 61 -22.27 -5.43 -5.20
N LYS A 62 -22.93 -5.56 -4.05
CA LYS A 62 -24.15 -4.76 -3.74
C LYS A 62 -23.78 -3.29 -3.49
N ILE A 63 -22.69 -3.03 -2.77
CA ILE A 63 -22.20 -1.69 -2.49
C ILE A 63 -21.86 -0.98 -3.80
N VAL A 64 -21.04 -1.60 -4.66
CA VAL A 64 -20.65 -1.01 -5.95
C VAL A 64 -21.85 -0.78 -6.86
N ALA A 65 -22.78 -1.74 -6.95
CA ALA A 65 -24.02 -1.56 -7.71
C ALA A 65 -24.85 -0.38 -7.18
N HIS A 66 -24.87 -0.16 -5.85
CA HIS A 66 -25.56 1.00 -5.27
C HIS A 66 -24.84 2.31 -5.62
N TRP A 67 -23.50 2.36 -5.46
CA TRP A 67 -22.72 3.55 -5.78
C TRP A 67 -22.84 3.97 -7.25
N LYS A 68 -22.86 3.00 -8.17
CA LYS A 68 -23.10 3.27 -9.59
C LYS A 68 -24.48 3.92 -9.83
N ARG A 69 -25.53 3.46 -9.15
CA ARG A 69 -26.87 4.10 -9.25
C ARG A 69 -26.88 5.52 -8.69
N LEU A 70 -26.02 5.83 -7.72
CA LEU A 70 -25.84 7.17 -7.18
C LEU A 70 -24.89 8.05 -8.03
N GLY A 71 -24.27 7.49 -9.07
CA GLY A 71 -23.29 8.20 -9.90
C GLY A 71 -22.00 8.56 -9.15
N LEU A 72 -21.63 7.79 -8.10
CA LEU A 72 -20.42 8.06 -7.33
C LEU A 72 -19.17 7.71 -8.11
N GLN A 73 -18.19 8.61 -8.11
CA GLN A 73 -16.87 8.42 -8.65
C GLN A 73 -15.81 9.01 -7.70
N PHE A 74 -14.63 8.41 -7.67
CA PHE A 74 -13.56 8.72 -6.75
C PHE A 74 -12.39 9.40 -7.45
N ASP A 75 -11.64 10.21 -6.70
CA ASP A 75 -10.48 10.96 -7.20
C ASP A 75 -9.22 10.08 -7.32
N ALA A 76 -9.20 8.95 -6.61
CA ALA A 76 -8.19 7.90 -6.69
C ALA A 76 -8.74 6.60 -6.09
N ALA A 77 -8.05 5.48 -6.33
CA ALA A 77 -8.25 4.23 -5.59
C ALA A 77 -6.95 3.78 -4.94
N TYR A 78 -7.03 3.30 -3.72
CA TYR A 78 -5.96 2.57 -3.04
C TYR A 78 -6.48 1.20 -2.64
N VAL A 79 -5.90 0.18 -3.26
CA VAL A 79 -6.24 -1.23 -3.05
C VAL A 79 -5.10 -1.89 -2.29
N GLY A 80 -5.43 -2.55 -1.19
CA GLY A 80 -4.53 -3.41 -0.42
C GLY A 80 -5.05 -4.84 -0.37
N TYR A 81 -5.31 -5.37 0.83
CA TYR A 81 -5.69 -6.76 1.02
C TYR A 81 -7.01 -7.14 0.34
N LEU A 82 -6.96 -8.18 -0.50
CA LEU A 82 -8.10 -8.81 -1.14
C LEU A 82 -8.21 -10.25 -0.65
N GLY A 83 -9.40 -10.64 -0.15
CA GLY A 83 -9.59 -11.95 0.49
C GLY A 83 -9.66 -13.13 -0.48
N SER A 84 -9.83 -12.89 -1.79
CA SER A 84 -9.96 -13.97 -2.79
C SER A 84 -9.64 -13.51 -4.21
N SER A 85 -9.35 -14.47 -5.09
CA SER A 85 -9.18 -14.24 -6.53
C SER A 85 -10.43 -13.65 -7.20
N ASP A 86 -11.62 -13.97 -6.70
CA ASP A 86 -12.89 -13.43 -7.22
C ASP A 86 -13.01 -11.93 -6.97
N GLN A 87 -12.45 -11.43 -5.87
CA GLN A 87 -12.40 -9.99 -5.59
C GLN A 87 -11.44 -9.28 -6.55
N ILE A 88 -10.35 -9.92 -6.96
CA ILE A 88 -9.44 -9.39 -7.98
C ILE A 88 -10.17 -9.23 -9.31
N ASP A 89 -10.83 -10.29 -9.79
CA ASP A 89 -11.59 -10.26 -11.04
C ASP A 89 -12.69 -9.20 -11.01
N PHE A 90 -13.39 -9.09 -9.88
CA PHE A 90 -14.41 -8.07 -9.66
C PHE A 90 -13.83 -6.65 -9.76
N LEU A 91 -12.69 -6.38 -9.14
CA LEU A 91 -12.05 -5.07 -9.21
C LEU A 91 -11.55 -4.73 -10.62
N ILE A 92 -10.95 -5.68 -11.33
CA ILE A 92 -10.53 -5.47 -12.73
C ILE A 92 -11.71 -5.00 -13.58
N GLN A 93 -12.89 -5.58 -13.36
CA GLN A 93 -14.10 -5.22 -14.10
C GLN A 93 -14.69 -3.88 -13.66
N GLU A 94 -14.75 -3.61 -12.36
CA GLU A 94 -15.59 -2.55 -11.80
C GLU A 94 -14.82 -1.24 -11.54
N LEU A 95 -13.53 -1.33 -11.20
CA LEU A 95 -12.71 -0.18 -10.78
C LEU A 95 -12.70 0.96 -11.81
N PRO A 96 -12.54 0.70 -13.13
CA PRO A 96 -12.53 1.79 -14.12
C PRO A 96 -13.79 2.65 -14.10
N SER A 97 -14.95 2.07 -13.78
CA SER A 97 -16.23 2.79 -13.73
C SER A 97 -16.44 3.62 -12.45
N LEU A 98 -15.66 3.33 -11.42
CA LEU A 98 -15.69 4.03 -10.11
C LEU A 98 -14.72 5.20 -10.03
N LEU A 99 -13.82 5.32 -11.00
CA LEU A 99 -12.79 6.35 -11.00
C LEU A 99 -13.15 7.51 -11.94
N LYS A 100 -12.86 8.73 -11.50
CA LYS A 100 -12.93 9.92 -12.33
C LYS A 100 -11.84 9.88 -13.43
N PRO A 101 -12.04 10.56 -14.56
CA PRO A 101 -10.97 10.74 -15.54
C PRO A 101 -9.71 11.34 -14.89
N GLY A 102 -8.55 10.71 -15.10
CA GLY A 102 -7.27 11.12 -14.52
C GLY A 102 -7.07 10.74 -13.05
N ALA A 103 -7.99 9.97 -12.47
CA ALA A 103 -7.79 9.38 -11.14
C ALA A 103 -6.65 8.38 -11.14
N LYS A 104 -5.86 8.36 -10.06
CA LYS A 104 -4.75 7.41 -9.91
C LYS A 104 -5.22 6.12 -9.23
N PHE A 105 -4.68 5.01 -9.68
CA PHE A 105 -4.85 3.71 -9.03
C PHE A 105 -3.54 3.28 -8.36
N TYR A 106 -3.55 3.24 -7.03
CA TYR A 106 -2.47 2.75 -6.17
C TYR A 106 -2.77 1.30 -5.78
N LEU A 107 -1.82 0.40 -6.04
CA LEU A 107 -1.93 -1.00 -5.65
C LEU A 107 -0.80 -1.40 -4.72
N ASP A 108 -1.14 -1.76 -3.50
CA ASP A 108 -0.32 -2.54 -2.59
C ASP A 108 -0.73 -4.02 -2.77
N PRO A 109 0.08 -4.85 -3.45
CA PRO A 109 -0.35 -6.19 -3.88
C PRO A 109 -0.22 -7.22 -2.77
N VAL A 110 -0.83 -6.95 -1.63
CA VAL A 110 -0.73 -7.73 -0.40
C VAL A 110 -1.02 -9.21 -0.64
N MET A 111 0.02 -10.06 -0.66
CA MET A 111 -0.12 -11.51 -0.86
C MET A 111 0.99 -12.35 -0.23
N ALA A 112 2.17 -11.77 0.03
CA ALA A 112 3.33 -12.53 0.49
C ALA A 112 4.35 -11.63 1.20
N ASP A 113 5.20 -12.22 2.03
CA ASP A 113 6.35 -11.54 2.65
C ASP A 113 7.41 -12.58 3.05
N ASN A 114 8.68 -12.17 3.09
CA ASN A 114 9.82 -13.04 3.46
C ASN A 114 9.90 -14.35 2.67
N GLY A 115 9.56 -14.32 1.38
CA GLY A 115 9.59 -15.48 0.48
C GLY A 115 8.38 -16.42 0.59
N GLU A 116 7.41 -16.12 1.44
CA GLU A 116 6.26 -17.00 1.71
C GLU A 116 4.93 -16.28 1.45
N PHE A 117 3.95 -17.01 0.90
CA PHE A 117 2.58 -16.51 0.81
C PHE A 117 1.95 -16.35 2.20
N TYR A 118 1.12 -15.35 2.34
CA TYR A 118 0.23 -15.25 3.50
C TYR A 118 -0.81 -16.37 3.49
N THR A 119 -1.33 -16.70 4.66
CA THR A 119 -2.34 -17.75 4.83
C THR A 119 -3.52 -17.55 3.88
N GLY A 120 -3.79 -18.57 3.07
CA GLY A 120 -4.92 -18.58 2.12
C GLY A 120 -4.58 -18.12 0.71
N PHE A 121 -3.35 -17.68 0.44
CA PHE A 121 -2.88 -17.31 -0.90
C PHE A 121 -1.94 -18.35 -1.49
N ASP A 122 -1.88 -18.37 -2.84
CA ASP A 122 -1.08 -19.29 -3.61
C ASP A 122 -0.61 -18.69 -4.95
N ALA A 123 0.08 -19.46 -5.75
CA ALA A 123 0.56 -19.05 -7.07
C ALA A 123 -0.59 -18.65 -8.04
N ALA A 124 -1.77 -19.27 -7.92
CA ALA A 124 -2.92 -18.90 -8.76
C ALA A 124 -3.45 -17.52 -8.39
N TYR A 125 -3.47 -17.18 -7.10
CA TYR A 125 -3.78 -15.84 -6.62
C TYR A 125 -2.78 -14.82 -7.14
N ALA A 126 -1.47 -15.12 -7.10
CA ALA A 126 -0.43 -14.22 -7.61
C ALA A 126 -0.59 -13.96 -9.11
N GLN A 127 -0.95 -14.96 -9.91
CA GLN A 127 -1.22 -14.77 -11.34
C GLN A 127 -2.40 -13.81 -11.60
N LYS A 128 -3.44 -13.87 -10.80
CA LYS A 128 -4.55 -12.91 -10.85
C LYS A 128 -4.11 -11.51 -10.44
N MET A 129 -3.30 -11.42 -9.38
CA MET A 129 -2.77 -10.14 -8.90
C MET A 129 -1.91 -9.44 -9.98
N LYS A 130 -1.14 -10.18 -10.81
CA LYS A 130 -0.43 -9.61 -11.96
C LYS A 130 -1.37 -8.88 -12.93
N SER A 131 -2.56 -9.44 -13.18
CA SER A 131 -3.54 -8.81 -14.07
C SER A 131 -4.10 -7.51 -13.48
N LEU A 132 -4.30 -7.45 -12.18
CA LEU A 132 -4.72 -6.23 -11.50
C LEU A 132 -3.58 -5.20 -11.48
N ALA A 133 -2.33 -5.64 -11.27
CA ALA A 133 -1.14 -4.78 -11.24
C ALA A 133 -0.91 -4.05 -12.58
N GLN A 134 -1.31 -4.63 -13.72
CA GLN A 134 -1.24 -3.96 -15.03
C GLN A 134 -2.15 -2.73 -15.13
N LEU A 135 -3.16 -2.62 -14.27
CA LEU A 135 -4.04 -1.44 -14.22
C LEU A 135 -3.53 -0.34 -13.31
N ALA A 136 -2.53 -0.62 -12.46
CA ALA A 136 -2.02 0.33 -11.48
C ALA A 136 -1.26 1.48 -12.13
N ASP A 137 -1.41 2.69 -11.58
CA ASP A 137 -0.55 3.85 -11.89
C ASP A 137 0.66 3.90 -10.97
N VAL A 138 0.49 3.41 -9.74
CA VAL A 138 1.56 3.27 -8.75
C VAL A 138 1.45 1.90 -8.10
N LEU A 139 2.51 1.11 -8.19
CA LEU A 139 2.62 -0.23 -7.63
C LEU A 139 3.58 -0.20 -6.44
N LEU A 140 3.16 -0.77 -5.29
CA LEU A 140 3.88 -0.70 -4.03
C LEU A 140 4.20 -2.09 -3.45
N PRO A 141 4.88 -3.00 -4.18
CA PRO A 141 5.20 -4.32 -3.67
C PRO A 141 6.33 -4.28 -2.63
N ASN A 142 6.33 -5.25 -1.73
CA ASN A 142 7.57 -5.67 -1.07
C ASN A 142 8.41 -6.54 -2.04
N GLN A 143 9.63 -6.95 -1.60
CA GLN A 143 10.54 -7.72 -2.46
C GLN A 143 9.97 -9.10 -2.84
N THR A 144 9.24 -9.77 -1.95
CA THR A 144 8.60 -11.06 -2.24
C THR A 144 7.49 -10.88 -3.28
N GLU A 145 6.67 -9.88 -3.12
CA GLU A 145 5.59 -9.56 -4.05
C GLU A 145 6.13 -9.13 -5.41
N LEU A 146 7.23 -8.36 -5.42
CA LEU A 146 7.93 -8.01 -6.66
C LEU A 146 8.35 -9.28 -7.42
N SER A 147 9.00 -10.23 -6.75
CA SER A 147 9.45 -11.47 -7.36
C SER A 147 8.28 -12.28 -7.94
N LEU A 148 7.16 -12.34 -7.23
CA LEU A 148 5.95 -13.01 -7.68
C LEU A 148 5.27 -12.32 -8.87
N LEU A 149 5.24 -10.98 -8.89
CA LEU A 149 4.62 -10.20 -9.96
C LEU A 149 5.41 -10.25 -11.26
N PHE A 150 6.73 -10.33 -11.19
CA PHE A 150 7.62 -10.24 -12.35
C PHE A 150 8.33 -11.56 -12.69
N ASP A 151 7.95 -12.68 -12.05
CA ASP A 151 8.59 -14.00 -12.23
C ASP A 151 10.10 -13.97 -11.97
N LEU A 152 10.54 -13.18 -11.00
CA LEU A 152 11.92 -13.06 -10.59
C LEU A 152 12.24 -14.04 -9.45
N PRO A 153 13.49 -14.51 -9.32
CA PRO A 153 13.87 -15.32 -8.16
C PRO A 153 13.78 -14.45 -6.88
N TYR A 154 13.19 -14.99 -5.83
CA TYR A 154 13.27 -14.34 -4.51
C TYR A 154 14.62 -14.64 -3.87
N GLN A 155 15.31 -13.61 -3.41
CA GLN A 155 16.54 -13.72 -2.63
C GLN A 155 16.33 -13.12 -1.25
N GLU A 156 16.60 -13.90 -0.20
CA GLU A 156 16.51 -13.43 1.16
C GLU A 156 17.62 -12.39 1.46
N GLY A 157 17.25 -11.29 2.09
CA GLY A 157 18.18 -10.24 2.52
C GLY A 157 18.35 -9.11 1.50
N VAL A 158 19.52 -8.99 0.92
CA VAL A 158 19.80 -7.97 -0.10
C VAL A 158 19.19 -8.44 -1.41
N ALA A 159 17.91 -8.19 -1.64
CA ALA A 159 17.37 -8.29 -2.99
C ALA A 159 18.18 -7.30 -3.82
N GLY A 160 18.93 -7.82 -4.75
CA GLY A 160 19.81 -7.04 -5.56
C GLY A 160 19.00 -5.94 -6.25
N LEU A 161 19.52 -4.74 -6.26
CA LEU A 161 19.00 -3.67 -7.10
C LEU A 161 18.80 -4.15 -8.55
N GLU A 162 19.49 -5.22 -8.95
CA GLU A 162 19.37 -5.91 -10.23
C GLU A 162 17.97 -6.52 -10.48
N ASP A 163 17.34 -7.14 -9.46
CA ASP A 163 15.99 -7.68 -9.61
C ASP A 163 14.95 -6.56 -9.72
N ILE A 164 15.14 -5.48 -8.95
CA ILE A 164 14.30 -4.28 -9.05
C ILE A 164 14.46 -3.64 -10.43
N GLN A 165 15.69 -3.54 -10.94
CA GLN A 165 15.96 -3.00 -12.27
C GLN A 165 15.30 -3.86 -13.36
N SER A 166 15.33 -5.18 -13.24
CA SER A 166 14.67 -6.09 -14.16
C SER A 166 13.15 -5.88 -14.19
N ALA A 167 12.54 -5.60 -13.03
CA ALA A 167 11.12 -5.27 -12.95
C ALA A 167 10.82 -3.90 -13.59
N VAL A 168 11.66 -2.88 -13.35
CA VAL A 168 11.56 -1.55 -13.97
C VAL A 168 11.64 -1.67 -15.48
N ASP A 169 12.61 -2.42 -16.00
CA ASP A 169 12.78 -2.66 -17.44
C ASP A 169 11.53 -3.34 -18.02
N THR A 170 10.97 -4.32 -17.33
CA THR A 170 9.73 -4.99 -17.76
C THR A 170 8.56 -4.00 -17.82
N LEU A 171 8.39 -3.15 -16.80
CA LEU A 171 7.36 -2.10 -16.78
C LEU A 171 7.54 -1.07 -17.89
N SER A 172 8.79 -0.72 -18.22
CA SER A 172 9.09 0.27 -19.28
C SER A 172 8.65 -0.18 -20.67
N HIS A 173 8.52 -1.49 -20.90
CA HIS A 173 8.04 -2.09 -22.15
C HIS A 173 6.52 -2.25 -22.22
N GLN A 174 5.80 -1.95 -21.14
CA GLN A 174 4.33 -2.00 -21.11
C GLN A 174 3.75 -0.72 -21.74
N SER A 175 2.53 -0.83 -22.26
CA SER A 175 1.83 0.31 -22.88
C SER A 175 1.43 1.39 -21.86
N LYS A 176 1.31 1.02 -20.59
CA LYS A 176 1.01 1.93 -19.48
C LYS A 176 2.28 2.25 -18.70
N SER A 177 2.51 3.54 -18.48
CA SER A 177 3.59 4.01 -17.60
C SER A 177 3.18 3.82 -16.15
N THR A 178 3.70 2.79 -15.50
CA THR A 178 3.45 2.48 -14.09
C THR A 178 4.66 2.87 -13.25
N ALA A 179 4.43 3.68 -12.22
CA ALA A 179 5.45 4.00 -11.22
C ALA A 179 5.58 2.84 -10.21
N LEU A 180 6.80 2.58 -9.75
CA LEU A 180 7.11 1.48 -8.86
C LEU A 180 7.77 1.98 -7.57
N ILE A 181 7.28 1.51 -6.43
CA ILE A 181 7.92 1.69 -5.12
C ILE A 181 8.11 0.31 -4.50
N VAL A 182 9.35 -0.18 -4.44
CA VAL A 182 9.65 -1.47 -3.80
C VAL A 182 10.03 -1.25 -2.35
N THR A 183 9.22 -1.73 -1.42
CA THR A 183 9.45 -1.61 0.02
C THR A 183 10.41 -2.70 0.52
N GLY A 184 11.09 -2.44 1.64
CA GLY A 184 12.11 -3.34 2.19
C GLY A 184 13.41 -3.39 1.38
N ALA A 185 13.56 -2.50 0.40
CA ALA A 185 14.73 -2.46 -0.47
C ALA A 185 15.98 -1.91 0.25
N GLY A 186 17.17 -2.35 -0.23
CA GLY A 186 18.45 -1.79 0.18
C GLY A 186 18.84 -2.09 1.62
N TYR A 187 18.35 -3.19 2.20
CA TYR A 187 18.88 -3.66 3.47
C TYR A 187 20.33 -4.13 3.26
N ASP A 188 21.27 -3.39 3.82
CA ASP A 188 22.72 -3.56 3.60
C ASP A 188 23.41 -4.41 4.68
N GLY A 189 22.66 -4.94 5.64
CA GLY A 189 23.22 -5.64 6.81
C GLY A 189 23.94 -4.71 7.80
N GLN A 190 24.00 -3.41 7.52
CA GLN A 190 24.68 -2.39 8.33
C GLN A 190 23.72 -1.43 9.03
N GLY A 191 22.44 -1.74 8.98
CA GLY A 191 21.41 -0.99 9.71
C GLY A 191 20.66 0.05 8.90
N GLN A 192 20.62 -0.07 7.57
CA GLN A 192 19.78 0.74 6.69
C GLN A 192 18.77 -0.14 5.96
N ILE A 193 17.56 0.36 5.76
CA ILE A 193 16.47 -0.23 4.96
C ILE A 193 15.64 0.90 4.39
N GLY A 194 14.94 0.65 3.29
CA GLY A 194 14.10 1.71 2.74
C GLY A 194 13.16 1.25 1.64
N ALA A 195 13.01 2.12 0.65
CA ALA A 195 12.25 1.85 -0.55
C ALA A 195 13.01 2.32 -1.79
N TYR A 196 12.96 1.52 -2.84
CA TYR A 196 13.41 1.92 -4.16
C TYR A 196 12.23 2.53 -4.92
N VAL A 197 12.43 3.72 -5.47
CA VAL A 197 11.40 4.42 -6.26
C VAL A 197 11.85 4.52 -7.72
N SER A 198 10.96 4.15 -8.64
CA SER A 198 11.10 4.37 -10.07
C SER A 198 9.86 5.09 -10.59
N ASP A 199 10.05 6.29 -11.15
CA ASP A 199 9.00 7.11 -11.78
C ASP A 199 9.35 7.35 -13.24
N PRO A 200 8.72 6.62 -14.19
CA PRO A 200 8.99 6.81 -15.61
C PRO A 200 8.63 8.20 -16.13
N SER A 201 7.69 8.90 -15.48
CA SER A 201 7.23 10.24 -15.90
C SER A 201 8.27 11.33 -15.64
N THR A 202 9.11 11.14 -14.64
CA THR A 202 10.18 12.08 -14.23
C THR A 202 11.58 11.54 -14.48
N HIS A 203 11.70 10.30 -14.98
CA HIS A 203 12.97 9.55 -15.10
C HIS A 203 13.72 9.47 -13.75
N THR A 204 12.98 9.35 -12.66
CA THR A 204 13.55 9.24 -11.32
C THR A 204 13.74 7.78 -10.95
N GLU A 205 14.96 7.41 -10.57
CA GLU A 205 15.28 6.12 -9.96
C GLU A 205 16.15 6.37 -8.74
N LYS A 206 15.67 6.01 -7.55
CA LYS A 206 16.36 6.28 -6.30
C LYS A 206 16.07 5.22 -5.23
N LEU A 207 17.11 4.90 -4.46
CA LEU A 207 16.99 4.20 -3.19
C LEU A 207 16.91 5.22 -2.06
N LEU A 208 15.81 5.21 -1.31
CA LEU A 208 15.54 6.09 -0.18
C LEU A 208 15.56 5.27 1.09
N GLN A 209 16.49 5.55 1.99
CA GLN A 209 16.75 4.73 3.17
C GLN A 209 16.58 5.50 4.48
N ALA A 210 16.34 4.74 5.55
CA ALA A 210 16.29 5.17 6.94
C ALA A 210 16.93 4.08 7.83
N PRO A 211 17.26 4.37 9.10
CA PRO A 211 17.78 3.38 10.01
C PRO A 211 16.85 2.15 10.14
N PHE A 212 17.44 0.97 9.98
CA PHE A 212 16.74 -0.30 10.20
C PHE A 212 16.56 -0.54 11.70
N ILE A 213 15.35 -0.89 12.06
CA ILE A 213 15.00 -1.27 13.43
C ILE A 213 14.59 -2.74 13.41
N ALA A 214 15.39 -3.59 14.08
CA ALA A 214 15.14 -5.02 14.11
C ALA A 214 13.82 -5.35 14.83
N GLY A 215 13.03 -6.23 14.22
CA GLY A 215 11.74 -6.68 14.74
C GLY A 215 10.79 -7.09 13.64
N ARG A 216 9.70 -7.76 14.04
CA ARG A 216 8.56 -8.03 13.15
C ARG A 216 7.44 -7.09 13.56
N PHE A 217 6.95 -6.31 12.63
CA PHE A 217 5.96 -5.28 12.88
C PHE A 217 4.83 -5.41 11.87
N HIS A 218 3.60 -5.61 12.38
CA HIS A 218 2.41 -5.67 11.52
C HIS A 218 1.90 -4.27 11.19
N GLY A 219 1.33 -4.10 9.99
CA GLY A 219 0.76 -2.83 9.53
C GLY A 219 1.77 -1.78 9.04
N THR A 220 3.06 -2.12 8.96
CA THR A 220 4.08 -1.20 8.43
C THR A 220 3.88 -0.91 6.95
N GLY A 221 3.50 -1.90 6.14
CA GLY A 221 3.12 -1.73 4.74
C GLY A 221 1.94 -0.77 4.59
N ASP A 222 0.87 -1.00 5.36
CA ASP A 222 -0.32 -0.14 5.35
C ASP A 222 0.00 1.31 5.72
N ILE A 223 0.85 1.53 6.74
CA ILE A 223 1.29 2.88 7.14
C ILE A 223 2.07 3.52 6.00
N PHE A 224 3.05 2.81 5.44
CA PHE A 224 3.88 3.30 4.35
C PHE A 224 3.03 3.69 3.13
N ALA A 225 2.22 2.77 2.63
CA ALA A 225 1.39 3.00 1.45
C ALA A 225 0.36 4.12 1.68
N SER A 226 -0.27 4.17 2.87
CA SER A 226 -1.20 5.25 3.22
C SER A 226 -0.54 6.62 3.24
N LEU A 227 0.70 6.73 3.74
CA LEU A 227 1.47 7.99 3.72
C LEU A 227 1.85 8.40 2.30
N VAL A 228 2.25 7.44 1.44
CA VAL A 228 2.51 7.71 0.02
C VAL A 228 1.25 8.22 -0.67
N VAL A 229 0.14 7.49 -0.56
CA VAL A 229 -1.14 7.88 -1.18
C VAL A 229 -1.58 9.25 -0.67
N GLY A 230 -1.57 9.46 0.66
CA GLY A 230 -1.95 10.73 1.25
C GLY A 230 -1.09 11.90 0.77
N ALA A 231 0.21 11.72 0.63
CA ALA A 231 1.14 12.73 0.14
C ALA A 231 0.90 13.06 -1.34
N MET A 232 0.80 12.05 -2.21
CA MET A 232 0.55 12.22 -3.64
C MET A 232 -0.80 12.88 -3.92
N GLU A 233 -1.85 12.50 -3.19
CA GLU A 233 -3.17 13.11 -3.33
C GLU A 233 -3.21 14.58 -2.85
N ASN A 234 -2.22 15.00 -2.08
CA ASN A 234 -1.99 16.39 -1.71
C ASN A 234 -1.03 17.13 -2.66
N GLY A 235 -0.47 16.46 -3.67
CA GLY A 235 0.33 17.08 -4.73
C GLY A 235 1.84 16.92 -4.57
N ALA A 236 2.32 16.09 -3.63
CA ALA A 236 3.73 15.72 -3.58
C ALA A 236 4.11 14.84 -4.79
N SER A 237 5.36 14.91 -5.23
CA SER A 237 5.92 13.98 -6.20
C SER A 237 6.03 12.56 -5.61
N LEU A 238 6.25 11.57 -6.47
CA LEU A 238 6.47 10.19 -6.02
C LEU A 238 7.67 10.09 -5.09
N GLU A 239 8.79 10.74 -5.45
CA GLU A 239 10.02 10.77 -4.66
C GLU A 239 9.79 11.43 -3.28
N GLU A 240 9.17 12.63 -3.24
CA GLU A 240 8.87 13.33 -1.99
C GLU A 240 7.94 12.50 -1.09
N SER A 241 6.92 11.85 -1.69
CA SER A 241 5.97 10.99 -0.97
C SER A 241 6.66 9.76 -0.38
N THR A 242 7.51 9.10 -1.16
CA THR A 242 8.28 7.93 -0.72
C THR A 242 9.26 8.30 0.39
N LYS A 243 10.01 9.39 0.22
CA LYS A 243 10.94 9.86 1.25
C LYS A 243 10.24 10.19 2.56
N PHE A 244 9.11 10.89 2.48
CA PHE A 244 8.29 11.21 3.65
C PHE A 244 7.78 9.93 4.35
N ALA A 245 7.34 8.93 3.58
CA ALA A 245 6.86 7.66 4.11
C ALA A 245 7.99 6.86 4.78
N VAL A 246 9.18 6.75 4.17
CA VAL A 246 10.36 6.08 4.72
C VAL A 246 10.76 6.71 6.06
N ASP A 247 10.94 8.03 6.11
CA ASP A 247 11.37 8.74 7.31
C ASP A 247 10.32 8.69 8.43
N SER A 248 9.04 8.76 8.05
CA SER A 248 7.95 8.73 9.01
C SER A 248 7.74 7.35 9.59
N LEU A 249 7.79 6.30 8.75
CA LEU A 249 7.66 4.93 9.21
C LEU A 249 8.79 4.55 10.19
N SER A 250 10.05 4.90 9.88
CA SER A 250 11.18 4.68 10.79
C SER A 250 10.93 5.30 12.18
N GLN A 251 10.41 6.54 12.23
CA GLN A 251 10.08 7.21 13.49
C GLN A 251 8.89 6.55 14.21
N VAL A 252 7.87 6.14 13.47
CA VAL A 252 6.71 5.42 14.04
C VAL A 252 7.16 4.10 14.65
N VAL A 253 8.00 3.31 13.95
CA VAL A 253 8.55 2.06 14.46
C VAL A 253 9.38 2.32 15.71
N GLN A 254 10.32 3.28 15.68
CA GLN A 254 11.16 3.63 16.81
C GLN A 254 10.38 4.01 18.07
N THR A 255 9.27 4.74 17.89
CA THR A 255 8.37 5.10 18.99
C THR A 255 7.56 3.89 19.49
N SER A 256 7.15 3.03 18.56
CA SER A 256 6.28 1.91 18.86
C SER A 256 6.99 0.78 19.62
N ILE A 257 8.26 0.52 19.34
CA ILE A 257 9.04 -0.53 20.04
C ILE A 257 9.22 -0.29 21.55
N GLN A 258 8.97 0.94 21.99
CA GLN A 258 8.99 1.28 23.43
C GLN A 258 7.75 0.73 24.15
N LYS A 259 6.72 0.29 23.40
CA LYS A 259 5.49 -0.31 23.97
C LYS A 259 5.64 -1.82 24.12
N SER A 260 5.25 -2.35 25.28
CA SER A 260 5.38 -3.80 25.59
C SER A 260 4.54 -4.73 24.71
N LYS A 261 3.52 -4.19 24.00
CA LYS A 261 2.54 -4.97 23.21
C LYS A 261 2.41 -4.48 21.76
N VAL A 262 3.48 -3.93 21.19
CA VAL A 262 3.43 -3.34 19.83
C VAL A 262 2.91 -4.31 18.77
N ASN A 263 3.25 -5.60 18.86
CA ASN A 263 2.80 -6.61 17.91
C ASN A 263 1.31 -6.96 18.04
N GLN A 264 0.69 -6.64 19.17
CA GLN A 264 -0.75 -6.88 19.40
C GLN A 264 -1.57 -5.60 19.20
N GLU A 265 -1.11 -4.48 19.77
CA GLU A 265 -1.83 -3.20 19.71
C GLU A 265 -1.60 -2.42 18.42
N GLY A 266 -0.58 -2.82 17.63
CA GLY A 266 -0.18 -2.13 16.41
C GLY A 266 0.66 -0.87 16.65
N MET A 267 1.09 -0.28 15.55
CA MET A 267 2.00 0.87 15.53
C MET A 267 1.36 2.14 16.10
N ALA A 268 2.18 3.00 16.71
CA ALA A 268 1.76 4.25 17.36
C ALA A 268 1.76 5.45 16.39
N PHE A 269 1.22 5.28 15.19
CA PHE A 269 1.22 6.34 14.16
C PHE A 269 0.40 7.56 14.57
N GLU A 270 -0.58 7.42 15.46
CA GLU A 270 -1.41 8.53 15.95
C GLU A 270 -0.57 9.63 16.64
N ALA A 271 0.56 9.27 17.23
CA ALA A 271 1.49 10.21 17.84
C ALA A 271 2.10 11.22 16.82
N PHE A 272 2.00 10.93 15.53
CA PHE A 272 2.58 11.72 14.45
C PHE A 272 1.53 12.49 13.62
N GLY A 273 0.28 12.55 14.05
CA GLY A 273 -0.80 13.18 13.29
C GLY A 273 -0.52 14.63 12.89
N GLU A 274 0.09 15.43 13.76
CA GLU A 274 0.47 16.81 13.45
C GLU A 274 1.55 16.87 12.34
N LYS A 275 2.55 16.00 12.41
CA LYS A 275 3.59 15.89 11.36
C LYS A 275 2.96 15.55 10.01
N PHE A 276 2.05 14.59 9.96
CA PHE A 276 1.37 14.18 8.74
C PHE A 276 0.49 15.29 8.17
N ALA A 277 -0.28 15.96 9.02
CA ALA A 277 -1.11 17.09 8.63
C ALA A 277 -0.29 18.27 8.11
N THR A 278 0.84 18.58 8.75
CA THR A 278 1.73 19.67 8.35
C THR A 278 2.37 19.40 6.99
N PHE A 279 2.90 18.19 6.78
CA PHE A 279 3.46 17.81 5.48
C PHE A 279 2.42 17.90 4.37
N ALA A 280 1.23 17.32 4.57
CA ALA A 280 0.15 17.37 3.58
C ALA A 280 -0.30 18.81 3.26
N ARG A 281 -0.28 19.73 4.24
CA ARG A 281 -0.57 21.14 4.04
C ARG A 281 0.48 21.81 3.15
N SER A 282 1.76 21.57 3.43
CA SER A 282 2.86 22.15 2.63
C SER A 282 2.81 21.68 1.17
N CYS A 283 2.43 20.42 0.92
CA CYS A 283 2.26 19.91 -0.45
C CYS A 283 1.14 20.63 -1.20
N ARG A 284 -0.01 20.88 -0.53
CA ARG A 284 -1.12 21.62 -1.15
C ARG A 284 -0.77 23.07 -1.47
N GLU A 285 -0.02 23.73 -0.60
CA GLU A 285 0.42 25.12 -0.79
C GLU A 285 1.33 25.24 -2.02
N LYS A 286 2.34 24.36 -2.15
CA LYS A 286 3.21 24.30 -3.34
C LYS A 286 2.44 24.11 -4.65
N ARG A 287 1.37 23.29 -4.62
CA ARG A 287 0.53 23.00 -5.80
C ARG A 287 -0.27 24.21 -6.28
N VAL A 288 -0.57 25.18 -5.41
CA VAL A 288 -1.34 26.37 -5.75
C VAL A 288 -0.43 27.46 -6.33
N GLU A 289 0.86 27.45 -5.96
CA GLU A 289 1.86 28.43 -6.39
C GLU A 289 2.54 28.10 -7.73
N GLY A 290 2.48 26.84 -8.19
CA GLY A 290 3.04 26.37 -9.48
C GLY A 290 1.97 26.09 -10.52
#